data_920d132aafadfb2c19a90314fc5c0a0a
#
_entry.id   920d132aafadfb2c19a90314fc5c0a0a
#
_cell.length_a   1.000
_cell.length_b   1.000
_cell.length_c   1.000
_cell.angle_alpha   90.00
_cell.angle_beta   90.00
_cell.angle_gamma   90.00
#
_symmetry.space_group_name_H-M   'P 1'
#
loop_
_entity.id
_entity.type
_entity.pdbx_description
1 polymer ?
#
loop_
_entity_poly.entity_id
_entity_poly.type
_entity_poly.pdbx_seq_one_letter_code
_entity_poly.pdbx_strand_id
1 'polypeptide(L)'
;MNKLFRSKSGVLVSILIVFALVAAACGDDDSESGSSVVDTPADDTETDSPAEDTEGDSAEAAGEDYSDFKVVMILDGSAEDGGWNTTHLRSGNRMVDAFPGIDFSYVEAIEPGQPATNAFQDAVDAGADLVIGTTFYQFDMMEVADENPDTYFLTWAGFEDQPNVGHFSQATEDGRYLDGMVAGLLTESNIIGYPVGFPYAEVNRGLNAFTLGAQEVNPDIEVRALYLNTWFDPAIEQQAAEALANEGADVIAHEVGAQVYATVMAERGGYVFGYTNDWSDFEPEAWAGGFLIDWSTYYIEQVEDIIAGEFTPGISYGGLAEGWIEFAPYGPAVTDEMLELVEERKQQIIDGTFDMFAGPIFDNQGNEVIADGATIPFAERDFCCDFLVEGIIGEIPAT
;
A
#
# COMPACT_ATOMS: atom_id res chain seq x y z
N MET A 1 -51.23 -27.37 9.34
CA MET A 1 -52.29 -26.93 8.39
C MET A 1 -51.58 -26.04 7.37
N ASN A 2 -51.14 -26.65 6.34
CA ASN A 2 -51.63 -26.73 4.97
C ASN A 2 -51.78 -25.36 4.21
N LYS A 3 -50.98 -25.32 3.15
CA LYS A 3 -51.19 -24.89 1.75
C LYS A 3 -50.72 -23.46 1.43
N LEU A 4 -50.12 -23.10 0.29
CA LEU A 4 -49.99 -23.75 -1.03
C LEU A 4 -48.91 -23.04 -1.86
N PHE A 5 -48.24 -23.84 -2.65
CA PHE A 5 -47.49 -23.53 -3.86
C PHE A 5 -48.14 -22.46 -4.78
N ARG A 6 -47.32 -21.60 -5.40
CA ARG A 6 -47.51 -21.26 -6.82
C ARG A 6 -46.20 -20.82 -7.52
N SER A 7 -45.79 -21.67 -8.41
CA SER A 7 -44.85 -21.50 -9.51
C SER A 7 -45.38 -20.44 -10.49
N LYS A 8 -44.45 -19.61 -11.02
CA LYS A 8 -44.59 -19.10 -12.40
C LYS A 8 -43.25 -19.02 -13.10
N SER A 9 -43.24 -19.75 -14.18
CA SER A 9 -42.19 -19.91 -15.21
C SER A 9 -41.87 -18.58 -15.95
N GLY A 10 -40.60 -18.40 -16.26
CA GLY A 10 -40.03 -18.34 -17.59
C GLY A 10 -40.16 -17.06 -18.39
N VAL A 11 -39.02 -16.44 -18.68
CA VAL A 11 -38.73 -15.97 -20.06
C VAL A 11 -37.20 -15.98 -20.21
N LEU A 12 -36.69 -16.91 -21.01
CA LEU A 12 -35.35 -16.85 -21.63
C LEU A 12 -35.41 -15.81 -22.76
N VAL A 13 -34.54 -14.81 -22.71
CA VAL A 13 -34.22 -13.99 -23.88
C VAL A 13 -32.78 -14.27 -24.26
N SER A 14 -32.64 -15.04 -25.34
CA SER A 14 -31.38 -15.25 -26.04
C SER A 14 -31.06 -14.04 -26.87
N ILE A 15 -29.93 -13.36 -26.60
CA ILE A 15 -29.39 -12.35 -27.51
C ILE A 15 -28.19 -12.98 -28.23
N LEU A 16 -28.39 -13.21 -29.53
CA LEU A 16 -27.31 -13.54 -30.48
C LEU A 16 -26.47 -12.28 -30.72
N ILE A 17 -25.17 -12.35 -30.46
CA ILE A 17 -24.21 -11.34 -30.92
C ILE A 17 -23.56 -11.88 -32.17
N VAL A 18 -23.74 -11.15 -33.25
CA VAL A 18 -23.17 -11.38 -34.58
C VAL A 18 -21.74 -10.84 -34.58
N PHE A 19 -20.76 -11.73 -34.81
CA PHE A 19 -19.39 -11.37 -35.15
C PHE A 19 -19.32 -10.93 -36.61
N ALA A 20 -18.88 -9.72 -36.88
CA ALA A 20 -18.45 -9.27 -38.19
C ALA A 20 -16.92 -9.19 -38.24
N LEU A 21 -16.33 -10.14 -38.94
CA LEU A 21 -14.93 -10.11 -39.39
C LEU A 21 -14.80 -9.09 -40.53
N VAL A 22 -13.84 -8.17 -40.40
CA VAL A 22 -13.29 -7.43 -41.54
C VAL A 22 -11.80 -7.75 -41.63
N ALA A 23 -11.44 -8.48 -42.64
CA ALA A 23 -10.06 -8.71 -43.06
C ALA A 23 -9.77 -7.88 -44.32
N ALA A 24 -8.49 -7.58 -44.51
CA ALA A 24 -7.79 -7.07 -45.70
C ALA A 24 -7.38 -5.60 -45.63
N ALA A 25 -6.19 -5.17 -46.04
CA ALA A 25 -5.26 -5.72 -46.99
C ALA A 25 -3.86 -5.11 -46.79
N CYS A 26 -2.88 -5.83 -47.28
CA CYS A 26 -1.45 -5.46 -47.42
C CYS A 26 -1.24 -4.20 -48.28
N GLY A 27 -0.13 -3.50 -47.99
CA GLY A 27 0.51 -2.54 -48.85
C GLY A 27 1.96 -2.36 -48.42
N ASP A 28 2.87 -3.02 -49.13
CA ASP A 28 4.31 -2.78 -49.13
C ASP A 28 4.59 -1.38 -49.67
N ASP A 29 5.56 -0.71 -49.07
CA ASP A 29 6.46 0.17 -49.86
C ASP A 29 7.81 0.32 -49.12
N ASP A 30 8.84 -0.13 -49.80
CA ASP A 30 10.25 0.04 -49.54
C ASP A 30 10.67 1.50 -49.76
N SER A 31 11.54 2.02 -48.88
CA SER A 31 12.59 2.93 -49.34
C SER A 31 13.78 2.98 -48.37
N GLU A 32 14.87 2.56 -48.94
CA GLU A 32 16.26 2.63 -48.44
C GLU A 32 16.74 4.05 -48.18
N SER A 33 17.78 4.05 -47.40
CA SER A 33 19.02 4.82 -47.46
C SER A 33 19.24 5.96 -46.47
N GLY A 34 20.39 5.87 -45.82
CA GLY A 34 21.27 6.96 -45.55
C GLY A 34 22.16 6.86 -44.30
N SER A 35 23.17 6.00 -44.41
CA SER A 35 24.35 6.03 -43.54
C SER A 35 25.10 7.35 -43.70
N SER A 36 25.47 8.03 -42.60
CA SER A 36 26.61 8.96 -42.59
C SER A 36 27.41 8.81 -41.30
N VAL A 37 28.54 8.20 -41.46
CA VAL A 37 29.66 8.15 -40.49
C VAL A 37 30.35 9.50 -40.53
N VAL A 38 30.60 10.10 -39.37
CA VAL A 38 31.52 11.24 -39.22
C VAL A 38 32.62 10.82 -38.28
N ASP A 39 33.81 10.66 -38.83
CA ASP A 39 35.09 10.52 -38.16
C ASP A 39 35.47 11.86 -37.48
N THR A 40 35.97 11.76 -36.26
CA THR A 40 36.72 12.86 -35.63
C THR A 40 38.04 12.32 -35.10
N PRO A 41 39.16 13.03 -35.32
CA PRO A 41 40.49 12.50 -35.01
C PRO A 41 40.89 12.71 -33.55
N ALA A 42 41.69 11.74 -33.08
CA ALA A 42 42.37 11.76 -31.80
C ALA A 42 43.43 12.88 -31.70
N ASP A 43 43.58 13.46 -30.52
CA ASP A 43 44.74 14.24 -30.13
C ASP A 43 45.37 13.60 -28.89
N ASP A 44 46.62 13.14 -29.10
CA ASP A 44 47.47 12.50 -28.09
C ASP A 44 48.11 13.58 -27.19
N THR A 45 47.98 13.39 -25.86
CA THR A 45 49.01 13.91 -24.94
C THR A 45 49.22 12.89 -23.82
N GLU A 46 50.36 12.19 -23.95
CA GLU A 46 50.95 11.38 -22.91
C GLU A 46 51.41 12.26 -21.73
N THR A 47 51.04 11.85 -20.51
CA THR A 47 51.83 12.19 -19.30
C THR A 47 51.94 10.95 -18.43
N ASP A 48 53.16 10.48 -18.43
CA ASP A 48 53.72 9.37 -17.67
C ASP A 48 53.77 9.73 -16.18
N SER A 49 53.26 8.86 -15.31
CA SER A 49 53.60 8.77 -13.91
C SER A 49 53.28 7.36 -13.38
N PRO A 50 54.23 6.73 -12.67
CA PRO A 50 54.16 5.29 -12.37
C PRO A 50 53.12 4.98 -11.31
N ALA A 51 52.30 3.98 -11.61
CA ALA A 51 51.35 3.37 -10.67
C ALA A 51 52.16 2.39 -9.77
N GLU A 52 52.07 2.59 -8.47
CA GLU A 52 52.41 1.56 -7.48
C GLU A 52 51.28 0.50 -7.51
N ASP A 53 51.62 -0.70 -7.89
CA ASP A 53 50.81 -1.89 -7.73
C ASP A 53 50.61 -2.19 -6.24
N THR A 54 49.48 -1.79 -5.68
CA THR A 54 48.92 -2.43 -4.50
C THR A 54 47.93 -3.49 -4.97
N GLU A 55 48.37 -4.72 -5.06
CA GLU A 55 47.47 -5.88 -5.06
C GLU A 55 46.69 -5.86 -3.74
N GLY A 56 45.50 -5.20 -3.81
CA GLY A 56 44.45 -5.37 -2.84
C GLY A 56 43.75 -6.69 -3.15
N ASP A 57 44.04 -7.68 -2.32
CA ASP A 57 43.28 -8.93 -2.23
C ASP A 57 41.85 -8.57 -1.85
N SER A 58 41.01 -8.27 -2.84
CA SER A 58 39.56 -8.26 -2.69
C SER A 58 39.14 -9.73 -2.67
N ALA A 59 39.18 -10.33 -1.47
CA ALA A 59 38.36 -11.50 -1.23
C ALA A 59 36.92 -11.10 -1.55
N GLU A 60 36.41 -11.51 -2.73
CA GLU A 60 34.99 -11.66 -2.94
C GLU A 60 34.51 -12.55 -1.79
N ALA A 61 33.79 -11.98 -0.84
CA ALA A 61 32.99 -12.75 0.07
C ALA A 61 32.09 -13.61 -0.84
N ALA A 62 32.33 -14.93 -0.85
CA ALA A 62 31.39 -15.86 -1.47
C ALA A 62 30.06 -15.59 -0.78
N GLY A 63 29.11 -14.98 -1.48
CA GLY A 63 27.77 -14.72 -0.98
C GLY A 63 27.19 -16.06 -0.55
N GLU A 64 26.50 -16.08 0.58
CA GLU A 64 25.74 -17.24 0.99
C GLU A 64 24.78 -17.61 -0.14
N ASP A 65 24.64 -18.91 -0.42
CA ASP A 65 23.75 -19.42 -1.47
C ASP A 65 22.41 -19.78 -0.80
N TYR A 66 21.36 -19.04 -1.17
CA TYR A 66 20.01 -19.22 -0.65
C TYR A 66 19.10 -20.02 -1.60
N SER A 67 19.66 -20.68 -2.62
CA SER A 67 18.88 -21.39 -3.66
C SER A 67 18.05 -22.55 -3.14
N ASP A 68 18.35 -23.05 -1.95
CA ASP A 68 17.59 -24.11 -1.29
C ASP A 68 16.43 -23.57 -0.44
N PHE A 69 16.30 -22.23 -0.25
CA PHE A 69 15.22 -21.62 0.52
C PHE A 69 14.12 -21.11 -0.41
N LYS A 70 12.90 -21.60 -0.19
CA LYS A 70 11.76 -21.34 -1.06
C LYS A 70 10.69 -20.50 -0.36
N VAL A 71 10.30 -19.39 -0.99
CA VAL A 71 9.23 -18.51 -0.55
C VAL A 71 8.10 -18.48 -1.58
N VAL A 72 6.86 -18.65 -1.10
CA VAL A 72 5.65 -18.51 -1.92
C VAL A 72 4.79 -17.40 -1.35
N MET A 73 4.44 -16.41 -2.17
CA MET A 73 3.52 -15.33 -1.77
C MET A 73 2.12 -15.57 -2.37
N ILE A 74 1.09 -15.41 -1.57
CA ILE A 74 -0.32 -15.57 -1.97
C ILE A 74 -0.99 -14.21 -1.94
N LEU A 75 -1.34 -13.70 -3.13
CA LEU A 75 -1.98 -12.41 -3.36
C LEU A 75 -3.49 -12.60 -3.53
N ASP A 76 -4.30 -11.74 -2.91
CA ASP A 76 -5.77 -11.77 -3.02
C ASP A 76 -6.31 -11.14 -4.31
N GLY A 77 -5.52 -10.30 -4.96
CA GLY A 77 -5.84 -9.64 -6.22
C GLY A 77 -4.75 -9.80 -7.26
N SER A 78 -4.79 -8.95 -8.28
CA SER A 78 -3.76 -8.92 -9.33
C SER A 78 -2.45 -8.34 -8.82
N ALA A 79 -1.33 -8.95 -9.20
CA ALA A 79 0.01 -8.41 -8.95
C ALA A 79 0.24 -7.01 -9.58
N GLU A 80 -0.59 -6.64 -10.56
CA GLU A 80 -0.55 -5.37 -11.30
C GLU A 80 -1.73 -4.46 -10.94
N ASP A 81 -2.31 -4.59 -9.73
CA ASP A 81 -3.44 -3.75 -9.30
C ASP A 81 -3.08 -2.27 -9.08
N GLY A 82 -1.79 -1.94 -9.10
CA GLY A 82 -1.28 -0.60 -8.81
C GLY A 82 -1.54 -0.16 -7.36
N GLY A 83 -1.92 -1.07 -6.48
CA GLY A 83 -2.28 -0.85 -5.08
C GLY A 83 -1.64 -1.88 -4.15
N TRP A 84 -2.48 -2.55 -3.40
CA TRP A 84 -2.14 -3.46 -2.31
C TRP A 84 -1.23 -4.62 -2.76
N ASN A 85 -1.64 -5.37 -3.77
CA ASN A 85 -0.88 -6.54 -4.23
C ASN A 85 0.43 -6.15 -4.92
N THR A 86 0.44 -5.06 -5.70
CA THR A 86 1.67 -4.49 -6.25
C THR A 86 2.66 -4.13 -5.15
N THR A 87 2.19 -3.58 -4.03
CA THR A 87 3.02 -3.19 -2.89
C THR A 87 3.64 -4.41 -2.19
N HIS A 88 2.86 -5.47 -1.95
CA HIS A 88 3.38 -6.72 -1.40
C HIS A 88 4.43 -7.35 -2.32
N LEU A 89 4.16 -7.41 -3.62
CA LEU A 89 5.11 -7.96 -4.58
C LEU A 89 6.40 -7.12 -4.68
N ARG A 90 6.29 -5.78 -4.61
CA ARG A 90 7.46 -4.90 -4.53
C ARG A 90 8.32 -5.21 -3.31
N SER A 91 7.71 -5.39 -2.14
CA SER A 91 8.40 -5.76 -0.91
C SER A 91 9.03 -7.15 -1.01
N GLY A 92 8.32 -8.12 -1.61
CA GLY A 92 8.85 -9.46 -1.90
C GLY A 92 10.07 -9.42 -2.84
N ASN A 93 10.03 -8.59 -3.88
CA ASN A 93 11.18 -8.43 -4.78
C ASN A 93 12.40 -7.78 -4.09
N ARG A 94 12.18 -6.80 -3.20
CA ARG A 94 13.26 -6.23 -2.36
C ARG A 94 13.86 -7.28 -1.41
N MET A 95 13.05 -8.20 -0.89
CA MET A 95 13.55 -9.36 -0.14
C MET A 95 14.42 -10.26 -1.02
N VAL A 96 14.01 -10.56 -2.27
CA VAL A 96 14.83 -11.34 -3.22
C VAL A 96 16.18 -10.68 -3.49
N ASP A 97 16.22 -9.35 -3.60
CA ASP A 97 17.47 -8.61 -3.78
C ASP A 97 18.43 -8.76 -2.59
N ALA A 98 17.88 -8.93 -1.37
CA ALA A 98 18.66 -9.17 -0.16
C ALA A 98 19.21 -10.60 -0.05
N PHE A 99 18.55 -11.59 -0.66
CA PHE A 99 18.93 -13.01 -0.62
C PHE A 99 19.19 -13.56 -2.04
N PRO A 100 20.35 -13.31 -2.63
CA PRO A 100 20.66 -13.77 -3.98
C PRO A 100 20.51 -15.28 -4.13
N GLY A 101 19.65 -15.70 -5.07
CA GLY A 101 19.39 -17.11 -5.36
C GLY A 101 18.18 -17.71 -4.65
N ILE A 102 17.53 -17.00 -3.74
CA ILE A 102 16.29 -17.47 -3.09
C ILE A 102 15.22 -17.83 -4.14
N ASP A 103 14.54 -18.97 -3.97
CA ASP A 103 13.45 -19.42 -4.87
C ASP A 103 12.14 -18.70 -4.48
N PHE A 104 11.88 -17.54 -5.09
CA PHE A 104 10.67 -16.76 -4.84
C PHE A 104 9.65 -16.91 -5.96
N SER A 105 8.41 -17.19 -5.58
CA SER A 105 7.27 -17.24 -6.49
C SER A 105 6.01 -16.68 -5.84
N TYR A 106 5.00 -16.37 -6.66
CA TYR A 106 3.70 -15.92 -6.15
C TYR A 106 2.55 -16.53 -6.96
N VAL A 107 1.38 -16.56 -6.32
CA VAL A 107 0.08 -16.82 -6.96
C VAL A 107 -0.84 -15.65 -6.70
N GLU A 108 -1.70 -15.31 -7.66
CA GLU A 108 -2.53 -14.12 -7.61
C GLU A 108 -4.03 -14.43 -7.72
N ALA A 109 -4.87 -13.46 -7.34
CA ALA A 109 -6.33 -13.54 -7.38
C ALA A 109 -6.89 -14.72 -6.56
N ILE A 110 -6.33 -14.95 -5.38
CA ILE A 110 -6.76 -15.99 -4.45
C ILE A 110 -7.70 -15.35 -3.43
N GLU A 111 -8.99 -15.62 -3.55
CA GLU A 111 -9.99 -15.12 -2.58
C GLU A 111 -9.88 -15.88 -1.24
N PRO A 112 -10.13 -15.20 -0.08
CA PRO A 112 -10.25 -15.87 1.20
C PRO A 112 -11.26 -17.03 1.19
N GLY A 113 -11.07 -18.02 2.05
CA GLY A 113 -11.85 -19.24 2.14
C GLY A 113 -11.15 -20.44 1.50
N GLN A 114 -11.91 -21.41 0.99
CA GLN A 114 -11.34 -22.65 0.46
C GLN A 114 -10.27 -22.44 -0.65
N PRO A 115 -10.36 -21.44 -1.56
CA PRO A 115 -9.28 -21.17 -2.51
C PRO A 115 -7.95 -20.85 -1.81
N ALA A 116 -7.97 -20.06 -0.74
CA ALA A 116 -6.79 -19.71 0.03
C ALA A 116 -6.22 -20.94 0.76
N THR A 117 -7.06 -21.73 1.46
CA THR A 117 -6.61 -22.98 2.10
C THR A 117 -5.90 -23.89 1.09
N ASN A 118 -6.45 -24.05 -0.11
CA ASN A 118 -5.84 -24.87 -1.16
C ASN A 118 -4.49 -24.27 -1.62
N ALA A 119 -4.40 -22.96 -1.79
CA ALA A 119 -3.16 -22.30 -2.22
C ALA A 119 -2.04 -22.43 -1.18
N PHE A 120 -2.36 -22.32 0.12
CA PHE A 120 -1.42 -22.59 1.21
C PHE A 120 -0.93 -24.05 1.19
N GLN A 121 -1.84 -25.02 1.03
CA GLN A 121 -1.47 -26.43 0.93
C GLN A 121 -0.61 -26.72 -0.31
N ASP A 122 -0.97 -26.15 -1.46
CA ASP A 122 -0.22 -26.33 -2.71
C ASP A 122 1.22 -25.75 -2.58
N ALA A 123 1.39 -24.62 -1.86
CA ALA A 123 2.71 -24.06 -1.58
C ALA A 123 3.55 -24.99 -0.69
N VAL A 124 2.97 -25.57 0.36
CA VAL A 124 3.62 -26.56 1.22
C VAL A 124 3.99 -27.80 0.43
N ASP A 125 3.08 -28.34 -0.38
CA ASP A 125 3.31 -29.53 -1.22
C ASP A 125 4.39 -29.30 -2.28
N ALA A 126 4.58 -28.02 -2.70
CA ALA A 126 5.67 -27.61 -3.57
C ALA A 126 7.00 -27.43 -2.83
N GLY A 127 7.05 -27.63 -1.52
CA GLY A 127 8.25 -27.56 -0.67
C GLY A 127 8.63 -26.14 -0.27
N ALA A 128 7.66 -25.26 -0.04
CA ALA A 128 7.94 -23.92 0.49
C ALA A 128 8.46 -24.00 1.94
N ASP A 129 9.51 -23.26 2.24
CA ASP A 129 10.01 -23.03 3.61
C ASP A 129 9.21 -21.92 4.29
N LEU A 130 8.79 -20.91 3.51
CA LEU A 130 7.99 -19.79 3.96
C LEU A 130 6.83 -19.53 2.99
N VAL A 131 5.61 -19.36 3.53
CA VAL A 131 4.43 -18.93 2.77
C VAL A 131 3.92 -17.61 3.32
N ILE A 132 3.79 -16.60 2.46
CA ILE A 132 3.34 -15.24 2.84
C ILE A 132 1.92 -15.03 2.29
N GLY A 133 0.94 -14.89 3.17
CA GLY A 133 -0.43 -14.48 2.84
C GLY A 133 -0.61 -12.98 3.02
N THR A 134 -1.08 -12.30 1.99
CA THR A 134 -1.08 -10.83 1.91
C THR A 134 -2.39 -10.17 2.37
N THR A 135 -3.35 -10.92 2.84
CA THR A 135 -4.63 -10.41 3.34
C THR A 135 -5.14 -11.23 4.53
N PHE A 136 -6.40 -11.08 4.92
CA PHE A 136 -7.03 -11.78 6.05
C PHE A 136 -7.16 -13.32 5.83
N TYR A 137 -6.04 -13.97 5.61
CA TYR A 137 -5.99 -15.43 5.41
C TYR A 137 -5.83 -16.26 6.69
N GLN A 138 -5.81 -15.60 7.84
CA GLN A 138 -5.53 -16.28 9.10
C GLN A 138 -6.28 -17.61 9.25
N PHE A 139 -7.62 -17.62 9.08
CA PHE A 139 -8.43 -18.81 9.28
C PHE A 139 -8.23 -19.86 8.18
N ASP A 140 -7.85 -19.44 6.99
CA ASP A 140 -7.61 -20.33 5.85
C ASP A 140 -6.25 -21.04 5.95
N MET A 141 -5.31 -20.41 6.61
CA MET A 141 -3.93 -20.85 6.78
C MET A 141 -3.73 -21.74 8.01
N MET A 142 -4.47 -21.49 9.11
CA MET A 142 -4.23 -22.09 10.43
C MET A 142 -4.24 -23.62 10.42
N GLU A 143 -5.19 -24.25 9.72
CA GLU A 143 -5.27 -25.71 9.62
C GLU A 143 -4.06 -26.29 8.86
N VAL A 144 -3.65 -25.59 7.79
CA VAL A 144 -2.46 -25.98 7.01
C VAL A 144 -1.18 -25.83 7.84
N ALA A 145 -1.06 -24.76 8.61
CA ALA A 145 0.09 -24.52 9.48
C ALA A 145 0.20 -25.54 10.62
N ASP A 146 -0.93 -25.95 11.22
CA ASP A 146 -0.97 -26.98 12.25
C ASP A 146 -0.47 -28.35 11.74
N GLU A 147 -0.82 -28.70 10.50
CA GLU A 147 -0.44 -29.96 9.88
C GLU A 147 1.00 -29.96 9.34
N ASN A 148 1.62 -28.77 9.16
CA ASN A 148 2.92 -28.59 8.53
C ASN A 148 3.88 -27.77 9.41
N PRO A 149 4.33 -28.30 10.56
CA PRO A 149 5.14 -27.56 11.54
C PRO A 149 6.54 -27.19 11.06
N ASP A 150 7.03 -27.78 9.97
CA ASP A 150 8.34 -27.51 9.38
C ASP A 150 8.30 -26.38 8.32
N THR A 151 7.11 -25.88 7.94
CA THR A 151 6.90 -24.73 7.07
C THR A 151 6.47 -23.53 7.91
N TYR A 152 7.03 -22.35 7.62
CA TYR A 152 6.68 -21.10 8.27
C TYR A 152 5.63 -20.34 7.46
N PHE A 153 4.79 -19.58 8.16
CA PHE A 153 3.71 -18.83 7.55
C PHE A 153 3.69 -17.40 8.09
N LEU A 154 3.53 -16.45 7.19
CA LEU A 154 3.23 -15.07 7.56
C LEU A 154 1.86 -14.70 6.99
N THR A 155 1.05 -13.98 7.75
CA THR A 155 -0.22 -13.46 7.24
C THR A 155 -0.44 -12.03 7.71
N TRP A 156 -0.96 -11.22 6.79
CA TRP A 156 -1.39 -9.88 7.14
C TRP A 156 -2.60 -9.94 8.07
N ALA A 157 -2.60 -9.09 9.12
CA ALA A 157 -3.66 -8.92 10.10
C ALA A 157 -4.19 -10.25 10.70
N GLY A 158 -3.52 -10.75 11.70
CA GLY A 158 -3.94 -11.96 12.44
C GLY A 158 -3.79 -11.78 13.95
N PHE A 159 -4.34 -12.69 14.72
CA PHE A 159 -4.33 -12.63 16.18
C PHE A 159 -4.25 -14.00 16.88
N GLU A 160 -4.17 -15.08 16.13
CA GLU A 160 -4.06 -16.44 16.69
C GLU A 160 -2.59 -16.85 16.78
N ASP A 161 -2.19 -17.49 17.87
CA ASP A 161 -0.82 -17.91 18.13
C ASP A 161 -0.58 -19.35 17.68
N GLN A 162 0.38 -19.54 16.76
CA GLN A 162 0.93 -20.85 16.40
C GLN A 162 2.46 -20.77 16.32
N PRO A 163 3.19 -21.86 16.60
CA PRO A 163 4.66 -21.83 16.71
C PRO A 163 5.39 -21.46 15.41
N ASN A 164 4.76 -21.69 14.26
CA ASN A 164 5.31 -21.46 12.93
C ASN A 164 4.56 -20.35 12.16
N VAL A 165 3.79 -19.50 12.87
CA VAL A 165 3.00 -18.42 12.25
C VAL A 165 3.40 -17.07 12.82
N GLY A 166 3.70 -16.12 11.93
CA GLY A 166 3.84 -14.71 12.21
C GLY A 166 2.70 -13.90 11.60
N HIS A 167 2.24 -12.90 12.32
CA HIS A 167 1.26 -11.93 11.84
C HIS A 167 1.90 -10.56 11.71
N PHE A 168 1.54 -9.80 10.69
CA PHE A 168 2.06 -8.46 10.50
C PHE A 168 0.96 -7.48 10.08
N SER A 169 1.12 -6.25 10.49
CA SER A 169 0.24 -5.14 10.14
C SER A 169 1.03 -3.82 10.23
N GLN A 170 0.61 -2.81 9.51
CA GLN A 170 1.36 -1.56 9.39
C GLN A 170 0.63 -0.38 10.04
N ALA A 171 1.42 0.53 10.59
CA ALA A 171 0.95 1.78 11.17
C ALA A 171 0.74 2.85 10.08
N THR A 172 -0.34 2.69 9.27
CA THR A 172 -0.69 3.66 8.22
C THR A 172 -0.94 5.05 8.76
N GLU A 173 -1.35 5.15 10.02
CA GLU A 173 -1.58 6.43 10.69
C GLU A 173 -0.34 7.32 10.71
N ASP A 174 0.88 6.74 10.77
CA ASP A 174 2.12 7.51 10.75
C ASP A 174 2.27 8.30 9.44
N GLY A 175 2.06 7.62 8.31
CA GLY A 175 2.10 8.24 6.98
C GLY A 175 0.95 9.20 6.77
N ARG A 176 -0.26 8.79 7.15
CA ARG A 176 -1.47 9.61 6.98
C ARG A 176 -1.44 10.89 7.79
N TYR A 177 -0.90 10.87 8.99
CA TYR A 177 -0.74 12.08 9.79
C TYR A 177 0.13 13.13 9.08
N LEU A 178 1.26 12.71 8.53
CA LEU A 178 2.18 13.58 7.80
C LEU A 178 1.60 14.04 6.45
N ASP A 179 0.92 13.18 5.72
CA ASP A 179 0.14 13.57 4.52
C ASP A 179 -0.92 14.62 4.89
N GLY A 180 -1.60 14.45 6.02
CA GLY A 180 -2.56 15.40 6.57
C GLY A 180 -1.94 16.77 6.83
N MET A 181 -0.76 16.83 7.44
CA MET A 181 -0.05 18.10 7.65
C MET A 181 0.23 18.81 6.31
N VAL A 182 0.74 18.10 5.30
CA VAL A 182 0.95 18.69 3.97
C VAL A 182 -0.36 19.16 3.36
N ALA A 183 -1.43 18.36 3.44
CA ALA A 183 -2.74 18.71 2.92
C ALA A 183 -3.31 19.96 3.60
N GLY A 184 -3.13 20.09 4.91
CA GLY A 184 -3.54 21.24 5.70
C GLY A 184 -2.82 22.53 5.34
N LEU A 185 -1.56 22.42 4.90
CA LEU A 185 -0.75 23.55 4.42
C LEU A 185 -1.07 23.93 2.97
N LEU A 186 -1.55 22.98 2.14
CA LEU A 186 -1.84 23.18 0.72
C LEU A 186 -3.25 23.72 0.47
N THR A 187 -4.25 23.28 1.26
CA THR A 187 -5.64 23.65 0.98
C THR A 187 -5.87 25.16 1.12
N GLU A 188 -6.57 25.74 0.15
CA GLU A 188 -7.08 27.12 0.20
C GLU A 188 -8.54 27.20 0.64
N SER A 189 -9.29 26.10 0.41
CA SER A 189 -10.71 26.01 0.73
C SER A 189 -11.01 25.62 2.17
N ASN A 190 -10.04 25.03 2.88
CA ASN A 190 -10.18 24.31 4.14
C ASN A 190 -11.11 23.07 4.04
N ILE A 191 -11.40 22.60 2.85
CA ILE A 191 -12.22 21.41 2.60
C ILE A 191 -11.38 20.35 1.92
N ILE A 192 -11.21 19.21 2.57
CA ILE A 192 -10.48 18.07 2.04
C ILE A 192 -11.45 16.91 1.82
N GLY A 193 -11.42 16.31 0.64
CA GLY A 193 -12.16 15.09 0.33
C GLY A 193 -11.39 13.84 0.76
N TYR A 194 -12.10 12.86 1.33
CA TYR A 194 -11.47 11.61 1.75
C TYR A 194 -12.35 10.39 1.41
N PRO A 195 -12.31 9.89 0.17
CA PRO A 195 -12.95 8.62 -0.18
C PRO A 195 -12.22 7.43 0.44
N VAL A 196 -13.01 6.53 1.01
CA VAL A 196 -12.55 5.31 1.70
C VAL A 196 -13.30 4.10 1.18
N GLY A 197 -12.67 2.92 1.19
CA GLY A 197 -13.29 1.68 0.71
C GLY A 197 -14.37 1.19 1.66
N PHE A 198 -13.98 0.59 2.76
CA PHE A 198 -14.86 -0.02 3.74
C PHE A 198 -14.59 0.55 5.14
N PRO A 199 -15.57 0.47 6.06
CA PRO A 199 -15.47 1.06 7.41
C PRO A 199 -14.69 0.16 8.38
N TYR A 200 -13.53 -0.34 7.98
CA TYR A 200 -12.66 -1.08 8.88
C TYR A 200 -11.91 -0.15 9.84
N ALA A 201 -11.56 -0.68 11.00
CA ALA A 201 -10.89 0.07 12.05
C ALA A 201 -9.58 0.73 11.57
N GLU A 202 -8.78 0.02 10.79
CA GLU A 202 -7.54 0.51 10.20
C GLU A 202 -7.74 1.70 9.25
N VAL A 203 -8.81 1.63 8.44
CA VAL A 203 -9.19 2.71 7.50
C VAL A 203 -9.61 3.95 8.28
N ASN A 204 -10.46 3.78 9.30
CA ASN A 204 -10.88 4.88 10.16
C ASN A 204 -9.69 5.47 10.94
N ARG A 205 -8.72 4.63 11.34
CA ARG A 205 -7.48 5.08 12.00
C ARG A 205 -6.67 5.98 11.08
N GLY A 206 -6.46 5.57 9.83
CA GLY A 206 -5.76 6.39 8.82
C GLY A 206 -6.48 7.73 8.57
N LEU A 207 -7.79 7.71 8.37
CA LEU A 207 -8.62 8.91 8.20
C LEU A 207 -8.55 9.85 9.41
N ASN A 208 -8.62 9.29 10.63
CA ASN A 208 -8.49 10.07 11.86
C ASN A 208 -7.11 10.72 11.98
N ALA A 209 -6.04 9.96 11.74
CA ALA A 209 -4.67 10.46 11.80
C ALA A 209 -4.43 11.56 10.76
N PHE A 210 -4.89 11.38 9.53
CA PHE A 210 -4.84 12.40 8.49
C PHE A 210 -5.53 13.70 8.94
N THR A 211 -6.73 13.58 9.49
CA THR A 211 -7.51 14.74 9.96
C THR A 211 -6.79 15.48 11.09
N LEU A 212 -6.25 14.73 12.06
CA LEU A 212 -5.49 15.30 13.18
C LEU A 212 -4.23 16.02 12.67
N GLY A 213 -3.50 15.43 11.70
CA GLY A 213 -2.34 16.06 11.09
C GLY A 213 -2.70 17.34 10.34
N ALA A 214 -3.80 17.34 9.58
CA ALA A 214 -4.28 18.52 8.85
C ALA A 214 -4.70 19.64 9.82
N GLN A 215 -5.38 19.29 10.92
CA GLN A 215 -5.83 20.26 11.92
C GLN A 215 -4.70 20.79 12.81
N GLU A 216 -3.58 20.07 12.94
CA GLU A 216 -2.41 20.60 13.65
C GLU A 216 -1.88 21.88 13.03
N VAL A 217 -1.88 21.94 11.71
CA VAL A 217 -1.36 23.09 10.94
C VAL A 217 -2.46 24.09 10.56
N ASN A 218 -3.70 23.63 10.46
CA ASN A 218 -4.85 24.45 10.11
C ASN A 218 -6.13 23.96 10.83
N PRO A 219 -6.45 24.53 12.00
CA PRO A 219 -7.58 24.07 12.83
C PRO A 219 -8.98 24.26 12.20
N ASP A 220 -9.09 25.02 11.11
CA ASP A 220 -10.38 25.30 10.45
C ASP A 220 -10.71 24.23 9.36
N ILE A 221 -9.90 23.16 9.25
CA ILE A 221 -10.11 22.11 8.24
C ILE A 221 -11.33 21.26 8.53
N GLU A 222 -12.07 20.99 7.45
CA GLU A 222 -13.16 20.03 7.36
C GLU A 222 -12.77 18.91 6.39
N VAL A 223 -12.74 17.65 6.88
CA VAL A 223 -12.48 16.46 6.06
C VAL A 223 -13.79 15.76 5.76
N ARG A 224 -14.13 15.62 4.46
CA ARG A 224 -15.37 14.99 3.99
C ARG A 224 -15.13 13.55 3.59
N ALA A 225 -15.53 12.63 4.48
CA ALA A 225 -15.37 11.20 4.29
C ALA A 225 -16.53 10.59 3.48
N LEU A 226 -16.20 9.77 2.46
CA LEU A 226 -17.17 9.01 1.67
C LEU A 226 -16.79 7.53 1.65
N TYR A 227 -17.61 6.65 2.24
CA TYR A 227 -17.46 5.21 2.19
C TYR A 227 -18.05 4.64 0.91
N LEU A 228 -17.21 4.03 0.05
CA LEU A 228 -17.57 3.61 -1.31
C LEU A 228 -18.06 2.17 -1.39
N ASN A 229 -17.77 1.34 -0.37
CA ASN A 229 -18.02 -0.10 -0.34
C ASN A 229 -17.35 -0.85 -1.51
N THR A 230 -16.19 -0.39 -1.92
CA THR A 230 -15.30 -1.04 -2.89
C THR A 230 -13.86 -0.61 -2.61
N TRP A 231 -12.88 -1.49 -2.90
CA TRP A 231 -11.47 -1.12 -2.89
C TRP A 231 -10.99 -0.59 -4.25
N PHE A 232 -11.66 -0.99 -5.34
CA PHE A 232 -11.33 -0.56 -6.68
C PHE A 232 -12.56 -0.61 -7.58
N ASP A 233 -13.09 0.55 -7.92
CA ASP A 233 -14.09 0.76 -8.97
C ASP A 233 -13.93 2.16 -9.54
N PRO A 234 -13.21 2.31 -10.68
CA PRO A 234 -12.92 3.62 -11.25
C PRO A 234 -14.16 4.49 -11.54
N ALA A 235 -15.32 3.86 -11.80
CA ALA A 235 -16.54 4.62 -12.08
C ALA A 235 -17.19 5.18 -10.81
N ILE A 236 -17.19 4.40 -9.72
CA ILE A 236 -17.67 4.87 -8.40
C ILE A 236 -16.69 5.91 -7.86
N GLU A 237 -15.39 5.65 -7.95
CA GLU A 237 -14.34 6.53 -7.46
C GLU A 237 -14.32 7.88 -8.19
N GLN A 238 -14.52 7.88 -9.52
CA GLN A 238 -14.65 9.13 -10.28
C GLN A 238 -15.86 9.94 -9.81
N GLN A 239 -17.02 9.31 -9.59
CA GLN A 239 -18.22 9.99 -9.09
C GLN A 239 -17.96 10.60 -7.70
N ALA A 240 -17.24 9.89 -6.83
CA ALA A 240 -16.85 10.38 -5.50
C ALA A 240 -15.91 11.59 -5.60
N ALA A 241 -14.88 11.51 -6.44
CA ALA A 241 -13.96 12.61 -6.69
C ALA A 241 -14.68 13.87 -7.19
N GLU A 242 -15.56 13.70 -8.21
CA GLU A 242 -16.35 14.80 -8.75
C GLU A 242 -17.33 15.40 -7.72
N ALA A 243 -17.94 14.57 -6.88
CA ALA A 243 -18.84 15.03 -5.82
C ALA A 243 -18.09 15.87 -4.78
N LEU A 244 -16.98 15.37 -4.26
CA LEU A 244 -16.14 16.07 -3.28
C LEU A 244 -15.61 17.40 -3.83
N ALA A 245 -15.10 17.40 -5.06
CA ALA A 245 -14.63 18.61 -5.72
C ALA A 245 -15.76 19.62 -5.97
N ASN A 246 -16.99 19.16 -6.29
CA ASN A 246 -18.17 20.04 -6.43
C ASN A 246 -18.64 20.61 -5.08
N GLU A 247 -18.37 19.93 -3.98
CA GLU A 247 -18.62 20.42 -2.62
C GLU A 247 -17.55 21.38 -2.11
N GLY A 248 -16.51 21.63 -2.91
CA GLY A 248 -15.48 22.63 -2.65
C GLY A 248 -14.15 22.06 -2.17
N ALA A 249 -13.97 20.73 -2.15
CA ALA A 249 -12.68 20.15 -1.85
C ALA A 249 -11.66 20.53 -2.93
N ASP A 250 -10.54 21.13 -2.52
CA ASP A 250 -9.39 21.46 -3.36
C ASP A 250 -8.20 20.51 -3.13
N VAL A 251 -8.33 19.63 -2.14
CA VAL A 251 -7.42 18.51 -1.88
C VAL A 251 -8.25 17.24 -1.74
N ILE A 252 -7.78 16.12 -2.31
CA ILE A 252 -8.31 14.77 -2.06
C ILE A 252 -7.18 13.86 -1.61
N ALA A 253 -7.36 13.18 -0.46
CA ALA A 253 -6.61 12.00 -0.08
C ALA A 253 -7.56 10.80 -0.09
N HIS A 254 -7.06 9.60 -0.40
CA HIS A 254 -7.94 8.44 -0.55
C HIS A 254 -7.32 7.15 -0.02
N GLU A 255 -8.16 6.17 0.28
CA GLU A 255 -7.78 4.80 0.64
C GLU A 255 -8.47 3.77 -0.26
N VAL A 256 -8.38 3.99 -1.57
CA VAL A 256 -8.92 3.15 -2.64
C VAL A 256 -7.96 3.16 -3.84
N GLY A 257 -8.18 2.31 -4.85
CA GLY A 257 -7.11 1.97 -5.80
C GLY A 257 -7.04 2.76 -7.10
N ALA A 258 -8.05 3.58 -7.47
CA ALA A 258 -8.06 4.18 -8.81
C ALA A 258 -7.33 5.53 -8.89
N GLN A 259 -6.64 5.76 -10.01
CA GLN A 259 -5.93 7.02 -10.28
C GLN A 259 -6.84 8.18 -10.70
N VAL A 260 -8.15 7.97 -10.78
CA VAL A 260 -9.11 8.97 -11.26
C VAL A 260 -9.14 10.26 -10.43
N TYR A 261 -8.75 10.19 -9.16
CA TYR A 261 -8.66 11.35 -8.28
C TYR A 261 -7.65 12.37 -8.78
N ALA A 262 -6.50 11.91 -9.25
CA ALA A 262 -5.47 12.78 -9.82
C ALA A 262 -5.99 13.51 -11.06
N THR A 263 -6.68 12.81 -11.97
CA THR A 263 -7.26 13.42 -13.16
C THR A 263 -8.32 14.47 -12.80
N VAL A 264 -9.26 14.14 -11.89
CA VAL A 264 -10.31 15.08 -11.47
C VAL A 264 -9.71 16.32 -10.80
N MET A 265 -8.70 16.14 -9.95
CA MET A 265 -8.07 17.26 -9.27
C MET A 265 -7.19 18.10 -10.21
N ALA A 266 -6.51 17.49 -11.18
CA ALA A 266 -5.78 18.22 -12.23
C ALA A 266 -6.69 19.13 -13.05
N GLU A 267 -7.87 18.64 -13.44
CA GLU A 267 -8.88 19.45 -14.16
C GLU A 267 -9.43 20.64 -13.35
N ARG A 268 -9.35 20.56 -12.02
CA ARG A 268 -9.86 21.56 -11.08
C ARG A 268 -8.77 22.47 -10.52
N GLY A 269 -7.50 22.18 -10.78
CA GLY A 269 -6.35 22.90 -10.22
C GLY A 269 -6.16 22.63 -8.71
N GLY A 270 -6.60 21.46 -8.26
CA GLY A 270 -6.44 20.98 -6.89
C GLY A 270 -5.36 19.92 -6.76
N TYR A 271 -5.28 19.27 -5.60
CA TYR A 271 -4.21 18.36 -5.25
C TYR A 271 -4.72 17.00 -4.81
N VAL A 272 -3.87 15.96 -5.00
CA VAL A 272 -4.18 14.58 -4.60
C VAL A 272 -3.04 13.98 -3.80
N PHE A 273 -3.39 13.22 -2.75
CA PHE A 273 -2.49 12.33 -2.01
C PHE A 273 -2.81 10.89 -2.35
N GLY A 274 -1.78 10.13 -2.74
CA GLY A 274 -1.90 8.72 -3.07
C GLY A 274 -2.06 7.81 -1.86
N TYR A 275 -2.30 6.53 -2.16
CA TYR A 275 -2.39 5.45 -1.19
C TYR A 275 -1.45 4.33 -1.62
N THR A 276 -0.47 4.01 -0.79
CA THR A 276 0.48 2.90 -0.90
C THR A 276 1.38 2.85 -2.14
N ASN A 277 1.13 3.65 -3.17
CA ASN A 277 1.90 3.65 -4.41
C ASN A 277 2.29 5.05 -4.86
N ASP A 278 3.41 5.11 -5.56
CA ASP A 278 3.93 6.31 -6.18
C ASP A 278 3.25 6.52 -7.55
N TRP A 279 2.45 7.58 -7.64
CA TRP A 279 1.83 8.06 -8.88
C TRP A 279 2.34 9.45 -9.28
N SER A 280 3.52 9.83 -8.81
CA SER A 280 4.09 11.16 -9.07
C SER A 280 4.28 11.46 -10.56
N ASP A 281 4.45 10.44 -11.39
CA ASP A 281 4.53 10.58 -12.86
C ASP A 281 3.15 10.72 -13.53
N PHE A 282 2.06 10.47 -12.79
CA PHE A 282 0.69 10.58 -13.28
C PHE A 282 0.05 11.88 -12.77
N GLU A 283 -0.32 12.79 -13.65
CA GLU A 283 -0.82 14.14 -13.32
C GLU A 283 0.08 14.91 -12.33
N PRO A 284 1.38 15.10 -12.62
CA PRO A 284 2.38 15.58 -11.67
C PRO A 284 2.07 16.96 -11.08
N GLU A 285 1.30 17.81 -11.77
CA GLU A 285 0.89 19.13 -11.25
C GLU A 285 -0.21 19.05 -10.17
N ALA A 286 -1.00 17.97 -10.18
CA ALA A 286 -2.01 17.70 -9.16
C ALA A 286 -1.47 16.80 -8.04
N TRP A 287 -0.37 16.10 -8.27
CA TRP A 287 0.23 15.25 -7.28
C TRP A 287 0.82 16.08 -6.13
N ALA A 288 0.41 15.81 -4.90
CA ALA A 288 0.98 16.41 -3.71
C ALA A 288 1.97 15.50 -3.00
N GLY A 289 1.67 14.21 -2.93
CA GLY A 289 2.47 13.21 -2.23
C GLY A 289 1.66 11.98 -1.90
N GLY A 290 2.13 11.19 -0.95
CA GLY A 290 1.46 10.02 -0.43
C GLY A 290 2.44 9.09 0.26
N PHE A 291 1.98 8.45 1.32
CA PHE A 291 2.77 7.44 1.98
C PHE A 291 2.82 6.15 1.17
N LEU A 292 3.91 5.43 1.32
CA LEU A 292 4.13 4.11 0.75
C LEU A 292 4.26 3.10 1.90
N ILE A 293 3.86 1.86 1.64
CA ILE A 293 4.12 0.77 2.56
C ILE A 293 5.25 -0.07 1.99
N ASP A 294 6.19 -0.44 2.84
CA ASP A 294 7.28 -1.36 2.50
C ASP A 294 7.44 -2.42 3.59
N TRP A 295 7.00 -3.63 3.31
CA TRP A 295 7.19 -4.77 4.22
C TRP A 295 8.51 -5.51 3.99
N SER A 296 9.39 -5.03 3.09
CA SER A 296 10.63 -5.74 2.77
C SER A 296 11.52 -5.93 3.99
N THR A 297 11.64 -4.91 4.85
CA THR A 297 12.40 -5.00 6.11
C THR A 297 11.90 -6.16 6.97
N TYR A 298 10.58 -6.28 7.13
CA TYR A 298 9.97 -7.37 7.88
C TYR A 298 10.20 -8.74 7.20
N TYR A 299 9.98 -8.84 5.90
CA TYR A 299 10.18 -10.11 5.18
C TYR A 299 11.63 -10.56 5.23
N ILE A 300 12.59 -9.64 5.12
CA ILE A 300 14.02 -9.92 5.24
C ILE A 300 14.32 -10.46 6.64
N GLU A 301 13.88 -9.78 7.69
CA GLU A 301 14.06 -10.20 9.08
C GLU A 301 13.51 -11.61 9.33
N GLN A 302 12.28 -11.89 8.84
CA GLN A 302 11.68 -13.21 9.01
C GLN A 302 12.44 -14.31 8.27
N VAL A 303 12.96 -14.06 7.07
CA VAL A 303 13.79 -15.02 6.33
C VAL A 303 15.09 -15.27 7.08
N GLU A 304 15.75 -14.21 7.59
CA GLU A 304 16.96 -14.34 8.41
C GLU A 304 16.73 -15.18 9.67
N ASP A 305 15.66 -14.89 10.40
CA ASP A 305 15.29 -15.59 11.62
C ASP A 305 14.96 -17.06 11.37
N ILE A 306 14.25 -17.38 10.29
CA ILE A 306 13.94 -18.75 9.89
C ILE A 306 15.23 -19.52 9.57
N ILE A 307 16.13 -18.94 8.78
CA ILE A 307 17.40 -19.55 8.42
C ILE A 307 18.28 -19.76 9.65
N ALA A 308 18.29 -18.82 10.59
CA ALA A 308 19.00 -18.91 11.85
C ALA A 308 18.37 -19.90 12.86
N GLY A 309 17.11 -20.31 12.63
CA GLY A 309 16.33 -21.10 13.59
C GLY A 309 15.90 -20.28 14.82
N GLU A 310 15.75 -18.98 14.66
CA GLU A 310 15.40 -17.99 15.69
C GLU A 310 13.99 -17.41 15.50
N PHE A 311 13.22 -17.91 14.52
CA PHE A 311 11.87 -17.44 14.25
C PHE A 311 11.03 -17.35 15.52
N THR A 312 10.38 -16.21 15.71
CA THR A 312 9.51 -15.96 16.86
C THR A 312 8.09 -15.70 16.36
N PRO A 313 7.11 -16.56 16.71
CA PRO A 313 5.72 -16.32 16.34
C PRO A 313 5.17 -15.09 17.06
N GLY A 314 4.14 -14.49 16.51
CA GLY A 314 3.47 -13.37 17.13
C GLY A 314 3.00 -12.29 16.15
N ILE A 315 2.58 -11.16 16.69
CA ILE A 315 2.09 -10.03 15.92
C ILE A 315 3.18 -8.95 15.86
N SER A 316 3.58 -8.60 14.64
CA SER A 316 4.45 -7.47 14.36
C SER A 316 3.64 -6.31 13.82
N TYR A 317 3.80 -5.15 14.43
CA TYR A 317 3.16 -3.90 14.02
C TYR A 317 4.24 -2.85 13.83
N GLY A 318 4.41 -2.36 12.61
CA GLY A 318 5.50 -1.47 12.27
C GLY A 318 5.04 -0.23 11.52
N GLY A 319 5.74 0.86 11.74
CA GLY A 319 5.49 2.17 11.16
C GLY A 319 6.75 2.83 10.60
N LEU A 320 6.85 4.13 10.80
CA LEU A 320 8.02 4.92 10.39
C LEU A 320 9.31 4.49 11.10
N ALA A 321 9.22 4.14 12.37
CA ALA A 321 10.39 3.76 13.17
C ALA A 321 11.01 2.44 12.71
N GLU A 322 10.17 1.50 12.26
CA GLU A 322 10.57 0.19 11.73
C GLU A 322 10.91 0.24 10.24
N GLY A 323 10.70 1.39 9.57
CA GLY A 323 10.95 1.56 8.15
C GLY A 323 9.89 0.91 7.25
N TRP A 324 8.68 0.64 7.78
CA TRP A 324 7.58 0.06 6.99
C TRP A 324 6.74 1.11 6.28
N ILE A 325 6.91 2.38 6.66
CA ILE A 325 6.27 3.52 6.02
C ILE A 325 7.35 4.39 5.37
N GLU A 326 7.20 4.61 4.09
CA GLU A 326 8.01 5.49 3.26
C GLU A 326 7.12 6.59 2.63
N PHE A 327 7.69 7.49 1.85
CA PHE A 327 6.94 8.51 1.12
C PHE A 327 7.35 8.51 -0.35
N ALA A 328 6.35 8.67 -1.22
CA ALA A 328 6.58 9.00 -2.61
C ALA A 328 7.20 10.41 -2.73
N PRO A 329 7.88 10.72 -3.83
CA PRO A 329 8.32 12.09 -4.09
C PRO A 329 7.17 13.07 -3.98
N TYR A 330 7.37 14.17 -3.28
CA TYR A 330 6.38 15.24 -3.19
C TYR A 330 6.24 15.99 -4.51
N GLY A 331 5.04 16.45 -4.82
CA GLY A 331 4.73 17.22 -6.00
C GLY A 331 5.22 18.67 -5.93
N PRO A 332 5.19 19.39 -7.08
CA PRO A 332 5.79 20.73 -7.21
C PRO A 332 5.13 21.81 -6.35
N ALA A 333 3.91 21.58 -5.87
CA ALA A 333 3.21 22.52 -4.99
C ALA A 333 3.70 22.46 -3.53
N VAL A 334 4.35 21.38 -3.13
CA VAL A 334 4.87 21.19 -1.77
C VAL A 334 6.23 21.88 -1.67
N THR A 335 6.32 22.90 -0.83
CA THR A 335 7.52 23.72 -0.69
C THR A 335 8.50 23.14 0.34
N ASP A 336 9.78 23.51 0.23
CA ASP A 336 10.80 23.13 1.22
C ASP A 336 10.41 23.57 2.65
N GLU A 337 9.74 24.72 2.81
CA GLU A 337 9.27 25.21 4.12
C GLU A 337 8.18 24.30 4.73
N MET A 338 7.27 23.77 3.90
CA MET A 338 6.29 22.78 4.35
C MET A 338 7.00 21.48 4.77
N LEU A 339 7.97 21.04 3.98
CA LEU A 339 8.71 19.82 4.25
C LEU A 339 9.58 19.91 5.51
N GLU A 340 10.15 21.06 5.83
CA GLU A 340 10.89 21.24 7.09
C GLU A 340 10.00 20.97 8.32
N LEU A 341 8.77 21.45 8.30
CA LEU A 341 7.80 21.21 9.40
C LEU A 341 7.38 19.74 9.50
N VAL A 342 7.12 19.12 8.34
CA VAL A 342 6.70 17.71 8.26
C VAL A 342 7.84 16.79 8.69
N GLU A 343 9.09 17.07 8.28
CA GLU A 343 10.25 16.26 8.66
C GLU A 343 10.56 16.35 10.17
N GLU A 344 10.36 17.53 10.78
CA GLU A 344 10.46 17.65 12.25
C GLU A 344 9.46 16.74 12.95
N ARG A 345 8.19 16.71 12.49
CA ARG A 345 7.17 15.85 13.07
C ARG A 345 7.44 14.37 12.82
N LYS A 346 7.85 14.02 11.61
CA LYS A 346 8.27 12.67 11.25
C LYS A 346 9.37 12.15 12.18
N GLN A 347 10.40 12.97 12.44
CA GLN A 347 11.46 12.58 13.36
C GLN A 347 10.92 12.40 14.80
N GLN A 348 9.97 13.22 15.23
CA GLN A 348 9.36 13.07 16.56
C GLN A 348 8.51 11.79 16.68
N ILE A 349 7.85 11.35 15.60
CA ILE A 349 7.14 10.06 15.55
C ILE A 349 8.17 8.93 15.66
N ILE A 350 9.23 8.96 14.84
CA ILE A 350 10.30 7.95 14.87
C ILE A 350 10.95 7.84 16.25
N ASP A 351 11.23 8.97 16.89
CA ASP A 351 11.84 9.02 18.23
C ASP A 351 10.86 8.68 19.37
N GLY A 352 9.56 8.46 19.07
CA GLY A 352 8.51 8.21 20.06
C GLY A 352 8.27 9.38 21.01
N THR A 353 8.64 10.61 20.63
CA THR A 353 8.45 11.82 21.42
C THR A 353 7.17 12.56 21.11
N PHE A 354 6.49 12.16 20.06
CA PHE A 354 5.18 12.63 19.66
C PHE A 354 4.21 11.46 19.49
N ASP A 355 2.98 11.64 19.95
CA ASP A 355 1.89 10.69 19.81
C ASP A 355 0.66 11.40 19.27
N MET A 356 0.26 11.07 18.04
CA MET A 356 -0.89 11.69 17.37
C MET A 356 -2.23 11.38 18.04
N PHE A 357 -2.30 10.29 18.82
CA PHE A 357 -3.48 9.92 19.57
C PHE A 357 -3.40 10.29 21.06
N ALA A 358 -2.52 11.24 21.43
CA ALA A 358 -2.51 11.78 22.78
C ALA A 358 -3.77 12.64 23.02
N GLY A 359 -4.56 12.26 24.02
CA GLY A 359 -5.80 12.96 24.38
C GLY A 359 -5.58 14.35 25.03
N PRO A 360 -6.63 15.18 25.10
CA PRO A 360 -8.01 14.80 24.83
C PRO A 360 -8.35 14.82 23.32
N ILE A 361 -9.01 13.76 22.83
CA ILE A 361 -9.54 13.70 21.47
C ILE A 361 -11.07 13.49 21.54
N PHE A 362 -11.79 14.24 20.73
CA PHE A 362 -13.24 14.17 20.62
C PHE A 362 -13.64 13.56 19.27
N ASP A 363 -14.76 12.83 19.28
CA ASP A 363 -15.36 12.37 18.03
C ASP A 363 -16.14 13.51 17.34
N ASN A 364 -16.56 13.27 16.10
CA ASN A 364 -17.32 14.23 15.31
C ASN A 364 -18.79 14.46 15.81
N GLN A 365 -19.16 13.82 16.92
CA GLN A 365 -20.40 14.05 17.64
C GLN A 365 -20.19 14.82 18.96
N GLY A 366 -18.92 15.13 19.29
CA GLY A 366 -18.51 15.88 20.47
C GLY A 366 -18.35 15.03 21.74
N ASN A 367 -18.24 13.70 21.62
CA ASN A 367 -17.93 12.84 22.75
C ASN A 367 -16.40 12.72 22.90
N GLU A 368 -15.91 12.74 24.15
CA GLU A 368 -14.49 12.48 24.42
C GLU A 368 -14.21 10.97 24.23
N VAL A 369 -13.38 10.63 23.21
CA VAL A 369 -13.03 9.25 22.87
C VAL A 369 -11.65 8.86 23.39
N ILE A 370 -10.74 9.83 23.55
CA ILE A 370 -9.46 9.64 24.24
C ILE A 370 -9.35 10.75 25.29
N ALA A 371 -9.29 10.35 26.56
CA ALA A 371 -9.29 11.29 27.67
C ALA A 371 -7.98 12.09 27.76
N ASP A 372 -8.03 13.27 28.42
CA ASP A 372 -6.84 14.07 28.68
C ASP A 372 -5.74 13.25 29.39
N GLY A 373 -4.53 13.25 28.84
CA GLY A 373 -3.38 12.50 29.34
C GLY A 373 -3.42 10.99 29.07
N ALA A 374 -4.42 10.49 28.32
CA ALA A 374 -4.46 9.13 27.81
C ALA A 374 -3.97 9.10 26.34
N THR A 375 -3.66 7.92 25.86
CA THR A 375 -3.34 7.63 24.45
C THR A 375 -3.80 6.23 24.08
N ILE A 376 -3.77 5.89 22.79
CA ILE A 376 -3.90 4.52 22.33
C ILE A 376 -2.49 3.93 22.26
N PRO A 377 -2.15 2.91 23.07
CA PRO A 377 -0.85 2.26 22.99
C PRO A 377 -0.54 1.76 21.57
N PHE A 378 0.70 1.91 21.10
CA PHE A 378 1.06 1.56 19.71
C PHE A 378 0.62 0.15 19.32
N ALA A 379 0.86 -0.85 20.17
CA ALA A 379 0.46 -2.24 19.92
C ALA A 379 -1.07 -2.49 19.90
N GLU A 380 -1.88 -1.53 20.38
CA GLU A 380 -3.34 -1.62 20.40
C GLU A 380 -3.99 -0.84 19.25
N ARG A 381 -3.19 -0.06 18.48
CA ARG A 381 -3.68 0.78 17.39
C ARG A 381 -4.26 -0.01 16.25
N ASP A 382 -3.73 -1.19 15.99
CA ASP A 382 -4.22 -2.05 14.91
C ASP A 382 -5.72 -2.37 15.00
N PHE A 383 -6.25 -2.40 16.23
CA PHE A 383 -7.65 -2.69 16.51
C PHE A 383 -8.48 -1.48 16.93
N CYS A 384 -7.91 -0.26 16.85
CA CYS A 384 -8.61 0.95 17.26
C CYS A 384 -9.50 1.50 16.16
N CYS A 385 -10.33 2.42 16.59
CA CYS A 385 -10.94 3.51 15.86
C CYS A 385 -12.24 3.14 15.16
N ASP A 386 -13.22 2.73 15.96
CA ASP A 386 -14.64 2.67 15.61
C ASP A 386 -15.36 4.05 15.71
N PHE A 387 -14.57 5.12 15.67
CA PHE A 387 -15.03 6.52 15.75
C PHE A 387 -14.35 7.37 14.65
N LEU A 388 -14.93 8.53 14.36
CA LEU A 388 -14.34 9.57 13.51
C LEU A 388 -14.06 10.79 14.39
N VAL A 389 -12.85 11.38 14.27
CA VAL A 389 -12.48 12.56 15.09
C VAL A 389 -13.23 13.82 14.68
N GLU A 390 -13.29 14.81 15.56
CA GLU A 390 -13.82 16.14 15.28
C GLU A 390 -13.17 16.73 14.02
N GLY A 391 -13.98 17.40 13.18
CA GLY A 391 -13.56 17.93 11.88
C GLY A 391 -13.84 16.99 10.71
N ILE A 392 -14.16 15.71 10.95
CA ILE A 392 -14.62 14.81 9.91
C ILE A 392 -16.13 14.96 9.72
N ILE A 393 -16.53 15.25 8.49
CA ILE A 393 -17.93 15.23 8.06
C ILE A 393 -18.20 13.90 7.38
N GLY A 394 -19.04 13.08 7.99
CA GLY A 394 -19.38 11.72 7.56
C GLY A 394 -19.86 10.87 8.72
N GLU A 395 -20.32 9.68 8.41
CA GLU A 395 -20.74 8.67 9.39
C GLU A 395 -20.13 7.33 9.01
N ILE A 396 -19.70 6.56 10.00
CA ILE A 396 -19.27 5.17 9.77
C ILE A 396 -20.53 4.38 9.40
N PRO A 397 -20.60 3.76 8.19
CA PRO A 397 -21.78 2.98 7.80
C PRO A 397 -21.98 1.79 8.76
N ALA A 398 -23.23 1.47 9.05
CA ALA A 398 -23.56 0.25 9.78
C ALA A 398 -23.18 -0.98 8.93
N THR A 399 -22.36 -1.86 9.49
CA THR A 399 -21.92 -3.13 8.87
C THR A 399 -23.02 -4.19 8.89
#